data_08fb1dd682eaca23381e3590aa83ae0d
#
_entry.id   08fb1dd682eaca23381e3590aa83ae0d
#
_cell.length_a   1.000
_cell.length_b   1.000
_cell.length_c   1.000
_cell.angle_alpha   90.00
_cell.angle_beta   90.00
_cell.angle_gamma   90.00
#
_symmetry.space_group_name_H-M   'P 1'
#
loop_
_entity.id
_entity.type
_entity.pdbx_description
1 polymer ?
#
loop_
_entity_poly.entity_id
_entity_poly.type
_entity_poly.pdbx_seq_one_letter_code
_entity_poly.pdbx_strand_id
1 'polypeptide(L)'
;MTQPSIASRDTAGPRRAIVLVSGGLDSATCLALARAEGYRCHALSFQYGQRHHAELNAARKVAAQLGAVEHRIMQIDLGAFGGSALTDSSIAVPEDGTGGNDIPVTYVPARNTIFLSMALGWAEVLGAADLVIGVNALDYSGYPDCRPEFIHAFERLARLGWADLRAELAALSQGLVHRL
;
A
#
# COMPACT_ATOMS: atom_id res chain seq x y z
N MET A 1 -37.26 -1.41 7.85
CA MET A 1 -35.93 -1.03 7.40
C MET A 1 -35.23 -2.30 6.99
N THR A 2 -35.20 -2.56 5.67
CA THR A 2 -34.59 -3.76 5.09
C THR A 2 -33.08 -3.50 4.98
N GLN A 3 -32.27 -4.29 5.66
CA GLN A 3 -30.81 -4.28 5.49
C GLN A 3 -30.50 -4.65 4.04
N PRO A 4 -29.54 -3.95 3.36
CA PRO A 4 -29.10 -4.36 2.06
C PRO A 4 -28.45 -5.75 2.19
N SER A 5 -28.98 -6.72 1.46
CA SER A 5 -28.44 -8.06 1.28
C SER A 5 -26.99 -7.93 0.78
N ILE A 6 -26.04 -8.48 1.53
CA ILE A 6 -24.66 -8.68 1.07
C ILE A 6 -24.77 -9.59 -0.16
N ALA A 7 -24.46 -9.02 -1.32
CA ALA A 7 -24.54 -9.72 -2.59
C ALA A 7 -23.74 -11.02 -2.53
N SER A 8 -24.37 -12.13 -2.90
CA SER A 8 -23.74 -13.42 -3.08
C SER A 8 -22.56 -13.28 -4.04
N ARG A 9 -21.36 -13.61 -3.56
CA ARG A 9 -20.13 -13.53 -4.34
C ARG A 9 -20.18 -14.49 -5.50
N ASP A 10 -20.14 -13.94 -6.69
CA ASP A 10 -19.94 -14.69 -7.92
C ASP A 10 -18.47 -15.16 -7.94
N THR A 11 -18.24 -16.43 -7.59
CA THR A 11 -16.92 -17.06 -7.52
C THR A 11 -16.35 -17.39 -8.90
N ALA A 12 -17.00 -17.00 -9.98
CA ALA A 12 -16.65 -17.36 -11.36
C ALA A 12 -15.80 -16.31 -12.10
N GLY A 13 -15.54 -15.14 -11.49
CA GLY A 13 -14.75 -14.07 -12.12
C GLY A 13 -13.31 -13.99 -11.62
N PRO A 14 -12.40 -13.29 -12.34
CA PRO A 14 -11.04 -13.11 -11.88
C PRO A 14 -11.01 -12.38 -10.54
N ARG A 15 -10.16 -12.87 -9.62
CA ARG A 15 -9.97 -12.29 -8.28
C ARG A 15 -9.61 -10.81 -8.38
N ARG A 16 -10.14 -10.00 -7.48
CA ARG A 16 -9.82 -8.56 -7.39
C ARG A 16 -8.77 -8.33 -6.33
N ALA A 17 -7.82 -7.44 -6.64
CA ALA A 17 -6.83 -6.98 -5.67
C ALA A 17 -6.75 -5.45 -5.66
N ILE A 18 -6.56 -4.88 -4.47
CA ILE A 18 -6.11 -3.50 -4.33
C ILE A 18 -4.59 -3.51 -4.29
N VAL A 19 -3.95 -2.73 -5.15
CA VAL A 19 -2.49 -2.60 -5.21
C VAL A 19 -2.11 -1.18 -4.83
N LEU A 20 -1.28 -1.02 -3.81
CA LEU A 20 -0.72 0.29 -3.45
C LEU A 20 0.37 0.66 -4.47
N VAL A 21 0.19 1.79 -5.16
CA VAL A 21 1.08 2.24 -6.24
C VAL A 21 1.63 3.63 -5.92
N SER A 22 2.93 3.71 -5.63
CA SER A 22 3.64 4.97 -5.38
C SER A 22 4.23 5.58 -6.66
N GLY A 23 4.38 4.77 -7.71
CA GLY A 23 5.09 5.15 -8.94
C GLY A 23 6.57 4.75 -8.94
N GLY A 24 7.10 4.24 -7.83
CA GLY A 24 8.43 3.64 -7.73
C GLY A 24 8.46 2.19 -8.23
N LEU A 25 9.68 1.65 -8.40
CA LEU A 25 9.94 0.33 -8.99
C LEU A 25 9.22 -0.80 -8.24
N ASP A 26 9.29 -0.83 -6.92
CA ASP A 26 8.71 -1.90 -6.10
C ASP A 26 7.19 -1.98 -6.29
N SER A 27 6.50 -0.84 -6.22
CA SER A 27 5.06 -0.79 -6.42
C SER A 27 4.64 -1.15 -7.85
N ALA A 28 5.44 -0.78 -8.85
CA ALA A 28 5.23 -1.18 -10.23
C ALA A 28 5.39 -2.70 -10.42
N THR A 29 6.43 -3.27 -9.79
CA THR A 29 6.66 -4.73 -9.78
C THR A 29 5.49 -5.47 -9.13
N CYS A 30 4.98 -4.98 -7.99
CA CYS A 30 3.81 -5.55 -7.33
C CYS A 30 2.58 -5.59 -8.24
N LEU A 31 2.31 -4.48 -8.93
CA LEU A 31 1.19 -4.41 -9.86
C LEU A 31 1.37 -5.35 -11.04
N ALA A 32 2.59 -5.42 -11.62
CA ALA A 32 2.88 -6.31 -12.74
C ALA A 32 2.70 -7.78 -12.35
N LEU A 33 3.17 -8.18 -11.18
CA LEU A 33 3.05 -9.56 -10.67
C LEU A 33 1.59 -9.93 -10.41
N ALA A 34 0.85 -9.08 -9.70
CA ALA A 34 -0.56 -9.33 -9.45
C ALA A 34 -1.35 -9.46 -10.78
N ARG A 35 -1.00 -8.66 -11.79
CA ARG A 35 -1.59 -8.78 -13.13
C ARG A 35 -1.20 -10.11 -13.81
N ALA A 36 0.06 -10.50 -13.74
CA ALA A 36 0.54 -11.76 -14.31
C ALA A 36 -0.13 -12.99 -13.67
N GLU A 37 -0.51 -12.90 -12.38
CA GLU A 37 -1.26 -13.92 -11.68
C GLU A 37 -2.77 -13.90 -11.97
N GLY A 38 -3.23 -13.03 -12.86
CA GLY A 38 -4.60 -13.00 -13.32
C GLY A 38 -5.55 -12.15 -12.48
N TYR A 39 -5.04 -11.34 -11.55
CA TYR A 39 -5.88 -10.43 -10.78
C TYR A 39 -6.44 -9.28 -11.62
N ARG A 40 -7.65 -8.88 -11.30
CA ARG A 40 -8.20 -7.58 -11.65
C ARG A 40 -7.70 -6.56 -10.63
N CYS A 41 -6.61 -5.86 -10.97
CA CYS A 41 -5.94 -4.94 -10.06
C CYS A 41 -6.59 -3.57 -10.07
N HIS A 42 -6.92 -3.06 -8.89
CA HIS A 42 -7.35 -1.70 -8.63
C HIS A 42 -6.20 -0.97 -7.95
N ALA A 43 -5.62 0.01 -8.62
CA ALA A 43 -4.48 0.77 -8.10
C ALA A 43 -4.93 1.86 -7.14
N LEU A 44 -4.23 1.98 -6.01
CA LEU A 44 -4.45 3.01 -5.01
C LEU A 44 -3.17 3.78 -4.75
N SER A 45 -3.22 5.10 -4.91
CA SER A 45 -2.12 6.01 -4.62
C SER A 45 -2.55 7.04 -3.58
N PHE A 46 -1.58 7.64 -2.92
CA PHE A 46 -1.83 8.64 -1.89
C PHE A 46 -1.07 9.94 -2.19
N GLN A 47 -1.77 11.04 -2.04
CA GLN A 47 -1.20 12.37 -1.93
C GLN A 47 -1.28 12.75 -0.44
N TYR A 48 -0.14 12.75 0.25
CA TYR A 48 -0.10 12.87 1.71
C TYR A 48 0.77 14.03 2.21
N GLY A 49 1.00 15.04 1.36
CA GLY A 49 1.85 16.18 1.67
C GLY A 49 3.32 15.98 1.30
N GLN A 50 3.65 14.89 0.56
CA GLN A 50 5.01 14.66 0.07
C GLN A 50 5.49 15.81 -0.82
N ARG A 51 6.79 16.13 -0.72
CA ARG A 51 7.42 17.26 -1.44
C ARG A 51 7.41 17.11 -2.98
N HIS A 52 7.32 15.88 -3.51
CA HIS A 52 7.48 15.63 -4.94
C HIS A 52 6.17 15.13 -5.59
N HIS A 53 5.54 16.01 -6.37
CA HIS A 53 4.38 15.64 -7.21
C HIS A 53 4.73 14.69 -8.36
N ALA A 54 6.03 14.54 -8.68
CA ALA A 54 6.50 13.64 -9.73
C ALA A 54 6.08 12.18 -9.51
N GLU A 55 6.03 11.73 -8.25
CA GLU A 55 5.62 10.37 -7.88
C GLU A 55 4.18 10.05 -8.31
N LEU A 56 3.24 10.96 -8.09
CA LEU A 56 1.84 10.75 -8.49
C LEU A 56 1.68 10.68 -10.01
N ASN A 57 2.48 11.45 -10.76
CA ASN A 57 2.48 11.35 -12.22
C ASN A 57 3.06 10.04 -12.70
N ALA A 58 4.12 9.55 -12.04
CA ALA A 58 4.66 8.21 -12.29
C ALA A 58 3.65 7.13 -11.95
N ALA A 59 2.97 7.22 -10.81
CA ALA A 59 1.93 6.29 -10.39
C ALA A 59 0.78 6.19 -11.42
N ARG A 60 0.32 7.33 -11.96
CA ARG A 60 -0.70 7.32 -13.03
C ARG A 60 -0.23 6.58 -14.27
N LYS A 61 1.02 6.84 -14.70
CA LYS A 61 1.60 6.16 -15.88
C LYS A 61 1.74 4.66 -15.64
N VAL A 62 2.28 4.27 -14.50
CA VAL A 62 2.46 2.86 -14.11
C VAL A 62 1.10 2.14 -14.07
N ALA A 63 0.10 2.71 -13.39
CA ALA A 63 -1.22 2.10 -13.30
C ALA A 63 -1.86 1.91 -14.69
N ALA A 64 -1.75 2.92 -15.57
CA ALA A 64 -2.29 2.85 -16.92
C ALA A 64 -1.55 1.83 -17.79
N GLN A 65 -0.21 1.86 -17.79
CA GLN A 65 0.62 0.98 -18.64
C GLN A 65 0.53 -0.48 -18.24
N LEU A 66 0.43 -0.76 -16.93
CA LEU A 66 0.30 -2.12 -16.41
C LEU A 66 -1.15 -2.61 -16.35
N GLY A 67 -2.09 -1.82 -16.86
CA GLY A 67 -3.47 -2.24 -17.06
C GLY A 67 -4.26 -2.41 -15.76
N ALA A 68 -4.08 -1.51 -14.80
CA ALA A 68 -5.00 -1.42 -13.67
C ALA A 68 -6.42 -1.11 -14.18
N VAL A 69 -7.42 -1.79 -13.62
CA VAL A 69 -8.83 -1.61 -14.00
C VAL A 69 -9.33 -0.21 -13.62
N GLU A 70 -8.85 0.27 -12.49
CA GLU A 70 -9.16 1.58 -11.94
C GLU A 70 -7.93 2.08 -11.17
N HIS A 71 -7.70 3.38 -11.18
CA HIS A 71 -6.68 4.01 -10.35
C HIS A 71 -7.31 5.15 -9.55
N ARG A 72 -7.29 5.04 -8.22
CA ARG A 72 -7.71 6.10 -7.30
C ARG A 72 -6.51 6.75 -6.64
N ILE A 73 -6.63 8.06 -6.46
CA ILE A 73 -5.66 8.85 -5.68
C ILE A 73 -6.44 9.44 -4.51
N MET A 74 -6.06 9.05 -3.29
CA MET A 74 -6.63 9.60 -2.07
C MET A 74 -5.74 10.72 -1.54
N GLN A 75 -6.37 11.79 -1.06
CA GLN A 75 -5.68 12.91 -0.44
C GLN A 75 -5.79 12.78 1.07
N ILE A 76 -4.64 12.85 1.76
CA ILE A 76 -4.53 12.83 3.21
C ILE A 76 -3.48 13.86 3.59
N ASP A 77 -3.68 14.59 4.65
CA ASP A 77 -2.67 15.50 5.19
C ASP A 77 -1.92 14.84 6.36
N LEU A 78 -0.90 14.05 6.05
CA LEU A 78 -0.02 13.49 7.07
C LEU A 78 1.01 14.52 7.58
N GLY A 79 1.21 15.62 6.85
CA GLY A 79 2.05 16.72 7.29
C GLY A 79 1.52 17.40 8.55
N ALA A 80 0.20 17.37 8.77
CA ALA A 80 -0.42 17.89 9.97
C ALA A 80 0.06 17.21 11.28
N PHE A 81 0.61 16.00 11.19
CA PHE A 81 1.20 15.30 12.35
C PHE A 81 2.63 15.76 12.64
N GLY A 82 3.35 16.31 11.65
CA GLY A 82 4.77 16.63 11.74
C GLY A 82 5.67 15.39 11.87
N GLY A 83 6.92 15.60 12.27
CA GLY A 83 7.84 14.52 12.66
C GLY A 83 8.52 13.78 11.51
N SER A 84 8.38 14.23 10.25
CA SER A 84 9.08 13.62 9.11
C SER A 84 9.64 14.68 8.16
N ALA A 85 10.89 14.50 7.77
CA ALA A 85 11.53 15.33 6.75
C ALA A 85 10.88 15.21 5.36
N LEU A 86 10.06 14.21 5.10
CA LEU A 86 9.34 14.07 3.83
C LEU A 86 8.08 14.93 3.75
N THR A 87 7.49 15.30 4.89
CA THR A 87 6.26 16.08 4.96
C THR A 87 6.44 17.44 5.63
N ASP A 88 7.53 17.64 6.38
CA ASP A 88 7.86 18.89 7.07
C ASP A 88 9.12 19.52 6.47
N SER A 89 9.00 20.72 5.88
CA SER A 89 10.11 21.42 5.26
C SER A 89 11.11 22.03 6.24
N SER A 90 10.76 22.13 7.51
CA SER A 90 11.66 22.61 8.57
C SER A 90 12.69 21.55 8.99
N ILE A 91 12.43 20.27 8.67
CA ILE A 91 13.35 19.16 8.98
C ILE A 91 14.24 18.90 7.76
N ALA A 92 15.57 19.03 7.96
CA ALA A 92 16.53 18.72 6.90
C ALA A 92 16.59 17.22 6.64
N VAL A 93 16.68 16.85 5.34
CA VAL A 93 16.98 15.46 4.95
C VAL A 93 18.50 15.32 5.00
N PRO A 94 19.08 14.41 5.81
CA PRO A 94 20.52 14.17 5.83
C PRO A 94 21.01 13.70 4.45
N GLU A 95 22.13 14.25 4.00
CA GLU A 95 22.76 13.85 2.74
C GLU A 95 23.46 12.47 2.88
N ASP A 96 23.96 12.18 4.07
CA ASP A 96 24.57 10.89 4.38
C ASP A 96 23.53 10.02 5.09
N GLY A 97 23.25 8.83 4.53
CA GLY A 97 22.37 7.86 5.14
C GLY A 97 22.81 7.57 6.58
N THR A 98 21.98 7.90 7.55
CA THR A 98 22.27 7.63 8.96
C THR A 98 22.31 6.12 9.18
N GLY A 99 23.50 5.55 9.15
CA GLY A 99 23.77 4.16 9.51
C GLY A 99 23.67 3.95 11.03
N GLY A 100 22.49 4.18 11.59
CA GLY A 100 22.18 3.95 12.99
C GLY A 100 20.96 3.07 13.16
N ASN A 101 20.81 2.48 14.34
CA ASN A 101 19.66 1.65 14.73
C ASN A 101 18.38 2.49 14.97
N ASP A 102 18.41 3.79 14.72
CA ASP A 102 17.34 4.72 14.98
C ASP A 102 16.38 4.83 13.79
N ILE A 103 15.13 5.15 14.07
CA ILE A 103 14.11 5.40 13.05
C ILE A 103 14.52 6.62 12.22
N PRO A 104 14.67 6.50 10.88
CA PRO A 104 15.13 7.61 10.06
C PRO A 104 14.18 8.81 10.13
N VAL A 105 14.72 10.02 10.02
CA VAL A 105 13.95 11.29 9.98
C VAL A 105 13.00 11.39 8.78
N THR A 106 13.20 10.53 7.76
CA THR A 106 12.32 10.38 6.60
C THR A 106 11.13 9.45 6.84
N TYR A 107 11.07 8.78 7.99
CA TYR A 107 9.91 7.99 8.36
C TYR A 107 8.69 8.89 8.58
N VAL A 108 7.62 8.63 7.87
CA VAL A 108 6.33 9.29 8.09
C VAL A 108 5.54 8.44 9.09
N PRO A 109 5.23 8.98 10.30
CA PRO A 109 4.60 8.19 11.36
C PRO A 109 3.31 7.50 10.93
N ALA A 110 3.25 6.18 11.16
CA ALA A 110 2.10 5.31 10.87
C ALA A 110 1.58 5.34 9.41
N ARG A 111 2.41 5.78 8.44
CA ARG A 111 1.99 5.95 7.04
C ARG A 111 1.40 4.67 6.46
N ASN A 112 2.08 3.53 6.58
CA ASN A 112 1.59 2.28 6.03
C ASN A 112 0.36 1.76 6.76
N THR A 113 0.21 2.00 8.07
CA THR A 113 -1.02 1.71 8.82
C THR A 113 -2.22 2.42 8.21
N ILE A 114 -2.08 3.74 7.97
CA ILE A 114 -3.15 4.57 7.41
C ILE A 114 -3.48 4.12 5.97
N PHE A 115 -2.46 3.93 5.14
CA PHE A 115 -2.64 3.53 3.75
C PHE A 115 -3.32 2.16 3.62
N LEU A 116 -2.88 1.19 4.41
CA LEU A 116 -3.48 -0.14 4.42
C LEU A 116 -4.91 -0.13 4.95
N SER A 117 -5.20 0.69 5.96
CA SER A 117 -6.57 0.84 6.49
C SER A 117 -7.52 1.43 5.44
N MET A 118 -7.08 2.42 4.67
CA MET A 118 -7.88 2.98 3.58
C MET A 118 -8.02 1.99 2.41
N ALA A 119 -6.97 1.24 2.11
CA ALA A 119 -7.02 0.17 1.12
C ALA A 119 -8.01 -0.93 1.51
N LEU A 120 -8.03 -1.31 2.80
CA LEU A 120 -8.98 -2.27 3.34
C LEU A 120 -10.43 -1.80 3.17
N GLY A 121 -10.74 -0.56 3.54
CA GLY A 121 -12.08 0.00 3.35
C GLY A 121 -12.51 0.01 1.88
N TRP A 122 -11.59 0.33 0.94
CA TRP A 122 -11.92 0.26 -0.48
C TRP A 122 -12.04 -1.19 -0.99
N ALA A 123 -11.25 -2.11 -0.45
CA ALA A 123 -11.35 -3.54 -0.74
C ALA A 123 -12.74 -4.10 -0.37
N GLU A 124 -13.25 -3.73 0.81
CA GLU A 124 -14.62 -4.11 1.24
C GLU A 124 -15.68 -3.62 0.25
N VAL A 125 -15.60 -2.36 -0.18
CA VAL A 125 -16.54 -1.77 -1.15
C VAL A 125 -16.51 -2.52 -2.48
N LEU A 126 -15.32 -2.93 -2.95
CA LEU A 126 -15.15 -3.63 -4.22
C LEU A 126 -15.36 -5.14 -4.11
N GLY A 127 -15.44 -5.71 -2.92
CA GLY A 127 -15.37 -7.16 -2.71
C GLY A 127 -14.03 -7.74 -3.16
N ALA A 128 -12.94 -6.98 -3.00
CA ALA A 128 -11.58 -7.43 -3.29
C ALA A 128 -11.01 -8.13 -2.06
N ALA A 129 -10.59 -9.39 -2.19
CA ALA A 129 -10.10 -10.17 -1.06
C ALA A 129 -8.59 -10.04 -0.82
N ASP A 130 -7.88 -9.33 -1.69
CA ASP A 130 -6.43 -9.24 -1.65
C ASP A 130 -5.97 -7.77 -1.64
N LEU A 131 -5.05 -7.45 -0.73
CA LEU A 131 -4.28 -6.21 -0.71
C LEU A 131 -2.84 -6.52 -1.10
N VAL A 132 -2.24 -5.70 -1.95
CA VAL A 132 -0.86 -5.86 -2.42
C VAL A 132 -0.08 -4.58 -2.13
N ILE A 133 1.01 -4.73 -1.41
CA ILE A 133 1.91 -3.63 -1.06
C ILE A 133 3.36 -4.01 -1.34
N GLY A 134 4.11 -3.11 -1.97
CA GLY A 134 5.56 -3.24 -2.13
C GLY A 134 6.24 -2.63 -0.92
N VAL A 135 6.74 -3.47 -0.03
CA VAL A 135 7.62 -3.07 1.07
C VAL A 135 8.90 -3.88 0.99
N ASN A 136 10.02 -3.22 1.19
CA ASN A 136 11.32 -3.87 1.18
C ASN A 136 11.73 -4.18 2.61
N ALA A 137 11.65 -5.46 3.01
CA ALA A 137 12.07 -5.90 4.34
C ALA A 137 13.60 -5.97 4.51
N LEU A 138 14.31 -6.02 3.37
CA LEU A 138 15.78 -6.02 3.36
C LEU A 138 16.35 -4.60 3.26
N ASP A 139 15.51 -3.62 2.95
CA ASP A 139 15.94 -2.24 2.99
C ASP A 139 16.16 -1.86 4.44
N TYR A 140 17.43 -1.59 4.78
CA TYR A 140 17.86 -1.10 6.09
C TYR A 140 17.28 0.30 6.40
N SER A 141 16.17 0.66 5.77
CA SER A 141 15.49 1.95 5.99
C SER A 141 15.06 2.17 7.44
N GLY A 142 15.02 1.08 8.24
CA GLY A 142 14.63 1.17 9.65
C GLY A 142 13.14 1.50 9.87
N TYR A 143 12.32 1.49 8.82
CA TYR A 143 10.90 1.82 8.94
C TYR A 143 10.13 0.69 9.64
N PRO A 144 9.57 0.95 10.84
CA PRO A 144 8.92 -0.09 11.64
C PRO A 144 7.69 -0.69 10.95
N ASP A 145 6.99 0.09 10.10
CA ASP A 145 5.79 -0.31 9.38
C ASP A 145 6.05 -0.94 7.99
N CYS A 146 7.32 -1.28 7.72
CA CYS A 146 7.73 -2.09 6.56
C CYS A 146 8.17 -3.51 6.96
N ARG A 147 8.23 -3.81 8.26
CA ARG A 147 8.70 -5.10 8.78
C ARG A 147 7.69 -6.20 8.52
N PRO A 148 8.12 -7.44 8.27
CA PRO A 148 7.22 -8.58 8.07
C PRO A 148 6.21 -8.75 9.22
N GLU A 149 6.66 -8.57 10.47
CA GLU A 149 5.82 -8.71 11.66
C GLU A 149 4.68 -7.69 11.67
N PHE A 150 4.93 -6.45 11.20
CA PHE A 150 3.90 -5.43 11.07
C PHE A 150 2.86 -5.85 10.04
N ILE A 151 3.30 -6.31 8.87
CA ILE A 151 2.41 -6.75 7.79
C ILE A 151 1.55 -7.93 8.25
N HIS A 152 2.14 -8.94 8.90
CA HIS A 152 1.41 -10.06 9.46
C HIS A 152 0.41 -9.65 10.56
N ALA A 153 0.77 -8.65 11.38
CA ALA A 153 -0.15 -8.14 12.38
C ALA A 153 -1.33 -7.41 11.73
N PHE A 154 -1.09 -6.62 10.67
CA PHE A 154 -2.14 -5.95 9.93
C PHE A 154 -3.05 -6.95 9.22
N GLU A 155 -2.49 -8.00 8.61
CA GLU A 155 -3.26 -9.09 8.02
C GLU A 155 -4.23 -9.72 9.03
N ARG A 156 -3.73 -10.06 10.22
CA ARG A 156 -4.59 -10.60 11.28
C ARG A 156 -5.71 -9.63 11.69
N LEU A 157 -5.40 -8.34 11.81
CA LEU A 157 -6.38 -7.30 12.10
C LEU A 157 -7.44 -7.24 11.00
N ALA A 158 -7.03 -7.21 9.74
CA ALA A 158 -7.93 -7.16 8.60
C ALA A 158 -8.87 -8.37 8.56
N ARG A 159 -8.36 -9.58 8.84
CA ARG A 159 -9.16 -10.80 8.91
C ARG A 159 -10.17 -10.79 10.05
N LEU A 160 -9.89 -10.13 11.16
CA LEU A 160 -10.83 -9.98 12.27
C LEU A 160 -11.97 -8.98 11.95
N GLY A 161 -11.64 -7.93 11.21
CA GLY A 161 -12.62 -6.92 10.80
C GLY A 161 -13.48 -7.38 9.63
N TRP A 162 -12.92 -8.20 8.74
CA TRP A 162 -13.60 -8.69 7.55
C TRP A 162 -13.34 -10.19 7.36
N ALA A 163 -14.31 -11.01 7.76
CA ALA A 163 -14.18 -12.49 7.84
C ALA A 163 -13.85 -13.19 6.50
N ASP A 164 -14.01 -12.50 5.38
CA ASP A 164 -13.78 -13.04 4.03
C ASP A 164 -12.47 -12.56 3.38
N LEU A 165 -11.68 -11.75 4.06
CA LEU A 165 -10.37 -11.36 3.53
C LEU A 165 -9.46 -12.58 3.53
N ARG A 166 -9.18 -13.09 2.35
CA ARG A 166 -8.09 -14.07 2.16
C ARG A 166 -6.82 -13.28 1.95
N ALA A 167 -6.02 -13.21 2.98
CA ALA A 167 -4.68 -12.72 2.83
C ALA A 167 -3.78 -13.88 2.42
N GLU A 168 -3.21 -13.81 1.24
CA GLU A 168 -2.05 -14.59 0.84
C GLU A 168 -0.85 -13.64 0.83
N LEU A 169 0.09 -13.89 1.72
CA LEU A 169 1.39 -13.25 1.70
C LEU A 169 2.23 -13.89 0.60
N ALA A 170 2.51 -13.17 -0.46
CA ALA A 170 3.59 -13.52 -1.37
C ALA A 170 4.81 -12.66 -1.04
N ALA A 171 5.78 -13.28 -0.40
CA ALA A 171 7.10 -12.70 -0.24
C ALA A 171 7.94 -13.02 -1.47
N LEU A 172 8.34 -12.01 -2.23
CA LEU A 172 9.41 -12.17 -3.21
C LEU A 172 10.74 -11.87 -2.51
N SER A 173 11.65 -12.83 -2.54
CA SER A 173 13.00 -12.65 -2.04
C SER A 173 13.72 -11.57 -2.84
N GLN A 174 14.13 -10.50 -2.20
CA GLN A 174 14.82 -9.30 -2.68
C GLN A 174 13.96 -8.07 -3.00
N GLY A 175 12.77 -8.02 -2.56
CA GLY A 175 11.80 -6.95 -2.60
C GLY A 175 10.50 -7.59 -2.20
N LEU A 176 10.19 -7.56 -0.90
CA LEU A 176 9.03 -8.30 -0.39
C LEU A 176 7.75 -7.66 -0.92
N VAL A 177 7.06 -8.37 -1.81
CA VAL A 177 5.67 -8.09 -2.16
C VAL A 177 4.81 -8.83 -1.15
N HIS A 178 4.14 -8.11 -0.28
CA HIS A 178 3.17 -8.68 0.64
C HIS A 178 1.78 -8.54 0.04
N ARG A 179 1.06 -9.65 0.02
CA ARG A 179 -0.39 -9.69 -0.17
C ARG A 179 -1.03 -9.88 1.19
N LEU A 180 -1.96 -9.03 1.48
CA LEU A 180 -2.82 -9.14 2.65
C LEU A 180 -4.17 -9.70 2.24
#